data_31e2a98fcbfb6c8242dfa03207f76e22
#
_entry.id   31e2a98fcbfb6c8242dfa03207f76e22
#
_cell.length_a   1.000
_cell.length_b   1.000
_cell.length_c   1.000
_cell.angle_alpha   90.00
_cell.angle_beta   90.00
_cell.angle_gamma   90.00
#
_symmetry.space_group_name_H-M   'P 1'
#
loop_
_entity.id
_entity.type
_entity.pdbx_description
1 polymer ?
#
loop_
_entity_poly.entity_id
_entity_poly.type
_entity_poly.pdbx_seq_one_letter_code
_entity_poly.pdbx_strand_id
1 'polypeptide(L)'
;MTRTAIITGASSGIGAAAASMFLDAGFAVINISRRPCPVAGVTDLCGDLSDPKSVQELARTLSLQLTETQPSSVCLVHNAALMLKDTADSTDDSSLAKVLQINTLAINNLNRELLPLMPSGSSVLFVGSTLSEKAVKGAFSYVVSKHAQLGMMRATCQDLMGRGIHTALICPGFTDTEMLRNHIGQDQKIIEAISAMNSFGRLV
;
A
#
# COMPACT_ATOMS: atom_id res chain seq x y z
N MET A 1 -2.17 -9.52 24.95
CA MET A 1 -2.74 -8.44 24.12
C MET A 1 -2.35 -8.68 22.66
N THR A 2 -3.29 -8.64 21.74
CA THR A 2 -3.09 -8.99 20.33
C THR A 2 -2.48 -7.82 19.57
N ARG A 3 -1.47 -8.06 18.73
CA ARG A 3 -0.97 -7.09 17.75
C ARG A 3 -1.74 -7.27 16.45
N THR A 4 -2.12 -6.18 15.78
CA THR A 4 -2.91 -6.23 14.55
C THR A 4 -2.14 -5.60 13.39
N ALA A 5 -2.08 -6.29 12.23
CA ALA A 5 -1.61 -5.73 10.98
C ALA A 5 -2.79 -5.53 10.02
N ILE A 6 -2.96 -4.31 9.53
CA ILE A 6 -3.98 -3.96 8.53
C ILE A 6 -3.23 -3.67 7.23
N ILE A 7 -3.48 -4.46 6.18
CA ILE A 7 -2.73 -4.39 4.93
C ILE A 7 -3.69 -4.12 3.77
N THR A 8 -3.50 -3.03 3.07
CA THR A 8 -4.24 -2.80 1.82
C THR A 8 -3.58 -3.56 0.66
N GLY A 9 -4.38 -4.29 -0.13
CA GLY A 9 -3.89 -5.01 -1.31
C GLY A 9 -3.12 -6.30 -1.00
N ALA A 10 -3.48 -7.02 0.08
CA ALA A 10 -2.84 -8.30 0.41
C ALA A 10 -3.39 -9.50 -0.41
N SER A 11 -4.17 -9.27 -1.45
CA SER A 11 -4.64 -10.35 -2.34
C SER A 11 -3.57 -10.90 -3.29
N SER A 12 -2.42 -10.25 -3.42
CA SER A 12 -1.30 -10.70 -4.26
C SER A 12 0.01 -9.97 -3.94
N GLY A 13 1.12 -10.42 -4.55
CA GLY A 13 2.41 -9.72 -4.56
C GLY A 13 2.96 -9.39 -3.18
N ILE A 14 3.51 -8.19 -3.02
CA ILE A 14 4.15 -7.72 -1.78
C ILE A 14 3.18 -7.79 -0.60
N GLY A 15 1.91 -7.41 -0.80
CA GLY A 15 0.91 -7.43 0.27
C GLY A 15 0.62 -8.83 0.80
N ALA A 16 0.51 -9.83 -0.08
CA ALA A 16 0.29 -11.23 0.32
C ALA A 16 1.51 -11.79 1.07
N ALA A 17 2.72 -11.52 0.57
CA ALA A 17 3.95 -11.92 1.25
C ALA A 17 4.08 -11.27 2.63
N ALA A 18 3.77 -9.97 2.75
CA ALA A 18 3.75 -9.28 4.03
C ALA A 18 2.70 -9.88 4.98
N ALA A 19 1.50 -10.22 4.49
CA ALA A 19 0.46 -10.84 5.30
C ALA A 19 0.93 -12.17 5.91
N SER A 20 1.60 -13.04 5.13
CA SER A 20 2.21 -14.27 5.65
C SER A 20 3.23 -13.98 6.76
N MET A 21 4.15 -13.06 6.52
CA MET A 21 5.18 -12.73 7.50
C MET A 21 4.61 -12.13 8.80
N PHE A 22 3.55 -11.33 8.72
CA PHE A 22 2.89 -10.79 9.91
C PHE A 22 2.17 -11.88 10.70
N LEU A 23 1.52 -12.85 10.04
CA LEU A 23 0.94 -14.02 10.71
C LEU A 23 2.01 -14.84 11.42
N ASP A 24 3.13 -15.14 10.74
CA ASP A 24 4.26 -15.88 11.32
C ASP A 24 4.88 -15.14 12.53
N ALA A 25 4.81 -13.81 12.52
CA ALA A 25 5.22 -12.97 13.64
C ALA A 25 4.15 -12.85 14.76
N GLY A 26 3.03 -13.55 14.64
CA GLY A 26 1.96 -13.60 15.66
C GLY A 26 1.04 -12.38 15.69
N PHE A 27 0.87 -11.69 14.55
CA PHE A 27 -0.14 -10.65 14.40
C PHE A 27 -1.49 -11.24 13.97
N ALA A 28 -2.59 -10.67 14.42
CA ALA A 28 -3.84 -10.78 13.70
C ALA A 28 -3.73 -9.94 12.41
N VAL A 29 -4.04 -10.52 11.25
CA VAL A 29 -3.87 -9.83 9.96
C VAL A 29 -5.22 -9.59 9.31
N ILE A 30 -5.45 -8.35 8.88
CA ILE A 30 -6.65 -7.91 8.14
C ILE A 30 -6.21 -7.45 6.76
N ASN A 31 -6.77 -8.06 5.72
CA ASN A 31 -6.60 -7.65 4.33
C ASN A 31 -7.73 -6.71 3.91
N ILE A 32 -7.39 -5.60 3.27
CA ILE A 32 -8.33 -4.71 2.58
C ILE A 32 -8.06 -4.78 1.09
N SER A 33 -8.90 -5.46 0.35
CA SER A 33 -8.79 -5.54 -1.11
C SER A 33 -10.09 -6.02 -1.75
N ARG A 34 -10.16 -5.99 -3.08
CA ARG A 34 -11.33 -6.47 -3.84
C ARG A 34 -11.43 -8.01 -3.86
N ARG A 35 -10.34 -8.70 -3.63
CA ARG A 35 -10.23 -10.17 -3.65
C ARG A 35 -9.70 -10.65 -2.30
N PRO A 36 -10.07 -11.84 -1.85
CA PRO A 36 -9.49 -12.43 -0.65
C PRO A 36 -7.98 -12.58 -0.73
N CYS A 37 -7.33 -12.59 0.43
CA CYS A 37 -5.92 -12.94 0.57
C CYS A 37 -5.75 -14.46 0.37
N PRO A 38 -4.76 -14.92 -0.40
CA PRO A 38 -4.50 -16.35 -0.57
C PRO A 38 -3.88 -17.02 0.67
N VAL A 39 -3.48 -16.24 1.67
CA VAL A 39 -2.82 -16.73 2.89
C VAL A 39 -3.87 -17.11 3.93
N ALA A 40 -3.88 -18.36 4.35
CA ALA A 40 -4.81 -18.84 5.38
C ALA A 40 -4.58 -18.13 6.72
N GLY A 41 -5.66 -17.82 7.44
CA GLY A 41 -5.60 -17.12 8.72
C GLY A 41 -5.69 -15.58 8.62
N VAL A 42 -5.71 -15.04 7.42
CA VAL A 42 -5.99 -13.61 7.18
C VAL A 42 -7.49 -13.36 7.23
N THR A 43 -7.90 -12.31 7.92
CA THR A 43 -9.29 -11.82 7.88
C THR A 43 -9.46 -10.89 6.68
N ASP A 44 -10.39 -11.21 5.78
CA ASP A 44 -10.63 -10.40 4.60
C ASP A 44 -11.74 -9.39 4.82
N LEU A 45 -11.45 -8.13 4.56
CA LEU A 45 -12.41 -7.04 4.46
C LEU A 45 -12.46 -6.57 3.00
N CYS A 46 -13.41 -7.15 2.25
CA CYS A 46 -13.51 -6.90 0.82
C CYS A 46 -14.12 -5.52 0.51
N GLY A 47 -13.46 -4.74 -0.37
CA GLY A 47 -13.95 -3.47 -0.86
C GLY A 47 -13.07 -2.85 -1.93
N ASP A 48 -13.56 -1.82 -2.58
CA ASP A 48 -12.87 -1.13 -3.68
C ASP A 48 -12.33 0.23 -3.24
N LEU A 49 -11.01 0.36 -3.24
CA LEU A 49 -10.32 1.61 -2.89
C LEU A 49 -10.47 2.70 -3.97
N SER A 50 -10.98 2.37 -5.15
CA SER A 50 -11.32 3.35 -6.19
C SER A 50 -12.67 4.03 -5.95
N ASP A 51 -13.51 3.46 -5.09
CA ASP A 51 -14.79 4.05 -4.70
C ASP A 51 -14.68 4.72 -3.32
N PRO A 52 -14.84 6.05 -3.24
CA PRO A 52 -14.78 6.78 -1.97
C PRO A 52 -15.78 6.30 -0.92
N LYS A 53 -16.97 5.84 -1.32
CA LYS A 53 -17.98 5.31 -0.38
C LYS A 53 -17.52 3.98 0.22
N SER A 54 -17.02 3.07 -0.64
CA SER A 54 -16.43 1.81 -0.18
C SER A 54 -15.28 2.06 0.80
N VAL A 55 -14.37 3.00 0.52
CA VAL A 55 -13.28 3.36 1.43
C VAL A 55 -13.79 3.85 2.78
N GLN A 56 -14.85 4.66 2.79
CA GLN A 56 -15.45 5.19 4.00
C GLN A 56 -16.08 4.10 4.87
N GLU A 57 -16.79 3.15 4.24
CA GLU A 57 -17.37 1.98 4.92
C GLU A 57 -16.29 1.06 5.50
N LEU A 58 -15.24 0.78 4.74
CA LEU A 58 -14.08 0.01 5.18
C LEU A 58 -13.40 0.65 6.40
N ALA A 59 -13.13 1.95 6.32
CA ALA A 59 -12.51 2.70 7.40
C ALA A 59 -13.36 2.67 8.69
N ARG A 60 -14.68 2.86 8.55
CA ARG A 60 -15.62 2.77 9.67
C ARG A 60 -15.64 1.38 10.30
N THR A 61 -15.71 0.33 9.48
CA THR A 61 -15.70 -1.06 9.97
C THR A 61 -14.43 -1.36 10.76
N LEU A 62 -13.26 -0.94 10.24
CA LEU A 62 -11.98 -1.10 10.94
C LEU A 62 -11.93 -0.29 12.24
N SER A 63 -12.46 0.93 12.23
CA SER A 63 -12.53 1.78 13.43
C SER A 63 -13.32 1.11 14.54
N LEU A 64 -14.48 0.53 14.23
CA LEU A 64 -15.28 -0.24 15.19
C LEU A 64 -14.52 -1.47 15.70
N GLN A 65 -13.90 -2.22 14.81
CA GLN A 65 -13.13 -3.42 15.16
C GLN A 65 -11.93 -3.09 16.06
N LEU A 66 -11.18 -2.01 15.78
CA LEU A 66 -10.06 -1.57 16.63
C LEU A 66 -10.55 -1.09 17.99
N THR A 67 -11.69 -0.42 18.06
CA THR A 67 -12.31 0.03 19.32
C THR A 67 -12.74 -1.15 20.18
N GLU A 68 -13.28 -2.20 19.56
CA GLU A 68 -13.74 -3.41 20.26
C GLU A 68 -12.56 -4.28 20.72
N THR A 69 -11.58 -4.52 19.84
CA THR A 69 -10.48 -5.47 20.10
C THR A 69 -9.33 -4.86 20.92
N GLN A 70 -9.19 -3.54 20.94
CA GLN A 70 -8.15 -2.80 21.66
C GLN A 70 -6.76 -3.44 21.56
N PRO A 71 -6.19 -3.57 20.34
CA PRO A 71 -4.91 -4.22 20.14
C PRO A 71 -3.79 -3.46 20.88
N SER A 72 -2.75 -4.19 21.32
CA SER A 72 -1.58 -3.57 21.96
C SER A 72 -0.73 -2.73 21.01
N SER A 73 -0.78 -3.02 19.72
CA SER A 73 -0.21 -2.19 18.65
C SER A 73 -0.89 -2.50 17.32
N VAL A 74 -0.87 -1.52 16.42
CA VAL A 74 -1.38 -1.63 15.05
C VAL A 74 -0.25 -1.34 14.06
N CYS A 75 -0.05 -2.23 13.07
CA CYS A 75 0.76 -1.95 11.90
C CYS A 75 -0.16 -1.70 10.69
N LEU A 76 -0.32 -0.44 10.29
CA LEU A 76 -1.12 -0.06 9.13
C LEU A 76 -0.22 0.00 7.89
N VAL A 77 -0.43 -0.90 6.92
CA VAL A 77 0.39 -1.03 5.72
C VAL A 77 -0.40 -0.57 4.49
N HIS A 78 -0.06 0.58 3.96
CA HIS A 78 -0.59 1.12 2.71
C HIS A 78 0.19 0.54 1.54
N ASN A 79 -0.25 -0.64 1.04
CA ASN A 79 0.40 -1.35 -0.05
C ASN A 79 -0.39 -1.32 -1.36
N ALA A 80 -1.73 -1.26 -1.31
CA ALA A 80 -2.54 -1.22 -2.53
C ALA A 80 -2.14 -0.04 -3.42
N ALA A 81 -2.02 -0.31 -4.71
CA ALA A 81 -1.72 0.71 -5.71
C ALA A 81 -2.31 0.36 -7.07
N LEU A 82 -2.53 1.37 -7.89
CA LEU A 82 -2.83 1.28 -9.30
C LEU A 82 -1.69 1.93 -10.09
N MET A 83 -1.24 1.24 -11.14
CA MET A 83 -0.26 1.75 -12.11
C MET A 83 -0.86 1.64 -13.51
N LEU A 84 -0.87 2.76 -14.24
CA LEU A 84 -1.31 2.83 -15.62
C LEU A 84 -0.10 3.04 -16.55
N LYS A 85 -0.28 2.70 -17.83
CA LYS A 85 0.66 3.07 -18.91
C LYS A 85 0.18 4.40 -19.49
N ASP A 86 0.78 5.49 -19.05
CA ASP A 86 0.35 6.83 -19.41
C ASP A 86 1.51 7.82 -19.45
N THR A 87 1.30 8.95 -20.14
CA THR A 87 2.28 10.03 -20.28
C THR A 87 1.60 11.36 -19.96
N ALA A 88 2.39 12.42 -19.71
CA ALA A 88 1.88 13.73 -19.35
C ALA A 88 0.95 14.36 -20.41
N ASP A 89 1.09 13.96 -21.66
CA ASP A 89 0.29 14.44 -22.80
C ASP A 89 -0.87 13.51 -23.20
N SER A 90 -0.98 12.33 -22.58
CA SER A 90 -2.00 11.32 -22.91
C SER A 90 -2.92 10.94 -21.73
N THR A 91 -2.55 11.29 -20.50
CA THR A 91 -3.33 10.97 -19.31
C THR A 91 -4.56 11.87 -19.22
N ASP A 92 -5.75 11.27 -19.30
CA ASP A 92 -6.99 12.00 -19.05
C ASP A 92 -7.24 12.21 -17.55
N ASP A 93 -8.07 13.21 -17.21
CA ASP A 93 -8.37 13.58 -15.83
C ASP A 93 -9.00 12.43 -15.03
N SER A 94 -9.82 11.60 -15.65
CA SER A 94 -10.48 10.48 -14.98
C SER A 94 -9.50 9.36 -14.62
N SER A 95 -8.54 9.09 -15.48
CA SER A 95 -7.45 8.15 -15.24
C SER A 95 -6.53 8.62 -14.12
N LEU A 96 -6.12 9.89 -14.16
CA LEU A 96 -5.32 10.49 -13.09
C LEU A 96 -6.08 10.49 -11.76
N ALA A 97 -7.34 10.90 -11.75
CA ALA A 97 -8.19 10.91 -10.56
C ALA A 97 -8.31 9.50 -9.96
N LYS A 98 -8.49 8.46 -10.78
CA LYS A 98 -8.57 7.08 -10.32
C LYS A 98 -7.27 6.60 -9.67
N VAL A 99 -6.12 6.91 -10.25
CA VAL A 99 -4.82 6.57 -9.65
C VAL A 99 -4.65 7.30 -8.31
N LEU A 100 -4.95 8.60 -8.27
CA LEU A 100 -4.86 9.39 -7.04
C LEU A 100 -5.87 8.92 -5.98
N GLN A 101 -7.08 8.51 -6.38
CA GLN A 101 -8.07 7.98 -5.47
C GLN A 101 -7.54 6.74 -4.72
N ILE A 102 -6.95 5.78 -5.43
CA ILE A 102 -6.43 4.56 -4.83
C ILE A 102 -5.12 4.83 -4.07
N ASN A 103 -4.17 5.52 -4.72
CA ASN A 103 -2.80 5.62 -4.23
C ASN A 103 -2.61 6.74 -3.18
N THR A 104 -3.58 7.64 -3.01
CA THR A 104 -3.47 8.80 -2.09
C THR A 104 -4.73 9.04 -1.27
N LEU A 105 -5.89 9.25 -1.89
CA LEU A 105 -7.09 9.64 -1.15
C LEU A 105 -7.63 8.52 -0.25
N ALA A 106 -7.57 7.27 -0.70
CA ALA A 106 -7.92 6.12 0.13
C ALA A 106 -7.00 6.01 1.36
N ILE A 107 -5.70 6.25 1.19
CA ILE A 107 -4.73 6.29 2.28
C ILE A 107 -5.11 7.38 3.29
N ASN A 108 -5.39 8.60 2.81
CA ASN A 108 -5.80 9.71 3.67
C ASN A 108 -7.07 9.39 4.47
N ASN A 109 -8.06 8.75 3.81
CA ASN A 109 -9.30 8.39 4.48
C ASN A 109 -9.06 7.35 5.60
N LEU A 110 -8.30 6.29 5.31
CA LEU A 110 -7.91 5.29 6.30
C LEU A 110 -7.11 5.90 7.45
N ASN A 111 -6.14 6.75 7.16
CA ASN A 111 -5.34 7.44 8.18
C ASN A 111 -6.23 8.29 9.10
N ARG A 112 -7.15 9.08 8.54
CA ARG A 112 -8.03 9.96 9.32
C ARG A 112 -8.87 9.19 10.33
N GLU A 113 -9.37 8.01 9.96
CA GLU A 113 -10.23 7.20 10.82
C GLU A 113 -9.43 6.32 11.79
N LEU A 114 -8.27 5.81 11.38
CA LEU A 114 -7.56 4.80 12.17
C LEU A 114 -6.45 5.38 13.06
N LEU A 115 -5.74 6.43 12.63
CA LEU A 115 -4.66 7.01 13.42
C LEU A 115 -5.09 7.42 14.84
N PRO A 116 -6.28 8.03 15.06
CA PRO A 116 -6.73 8.38 16.42
C PRO A 116 -6.84 7.17 17.37
N LEU A 117 -7.04 5.97 16.83
CA LEU A 117 -7.25 4.72 17.56
C LEU A 117 -5.97 3.89 17.75
N MET A 118 -4.88 4.29 17.10
CA MET A 118 -3.61 3.55 17.16
C MET A 118 -2.86 3.86 18.47
N PRO A 119 -2.56 2.84 19.31
CA PRO A 119 -1.80 3.04 20.53
C PRO A 119 -0.31 3.32 20.26
N SER A 120 0.40 3.80 21.27
CA SER A 120 1.87 3.89 21.26
C SER A 120 2.49 2.53 20.97
N GLY A 121 3.59 2.49 20.20
CA GLY A 121 4.19 1.25 19.70
C GLY A 121 3.61 0.77 18.37
N SER A 122 2.66 1.52 17.79
CA SER A 122 2.11 1.26 16.45
C SER A 122 3.01 1.80 15.33
N SER A 123 2.71 1.42 14.10
CA SER A 123 3.43 1.91 12.92
C SER A 123 2.51 2.10 11.70
N VAL A 124 2.86 3.07 10.85
CA VAL A 124 2.24 3.30 9.55
C VAL A 124 3.30 3.13 8.47
N LEU A 125 3.14 2.11 7.63
CA LEU A 125 4.08 1.78 6.57
C LEU A 125 3.46 2.09 5.21
N PHE A 126 4.16 2.88 4.41
CA PHE A 126 3.77 3.18 3.03
C PHE A 126 4.64 2.34 2.09
N VAL A 127 4.01 1.53 1.25
CA VAL A 127 4.73 0.84 0.16
C VAL A 127 4.79 1.80 -1.03
N GLY A 128 5.86 2.57 -1.05
CA GLY A 128 6.21 3.49 -2.11
C GLY A 128 6.75 2.78 -3.35
N SER A 129 7.78 3.34 -3.92
CA SER A 129 8.53 2.83 -5.07
C SER A 129 9.84 3.59 -5.15
N THR A 130 10.83 3.08 -5.87
CA THR A 130 11.95 3.92 -6.35
C THR A 130 11.44 5.13 -7.14
N LEU A 131 10.23 5.04 -7.70
CA LEU A 131 9.53 6.14 -8.38
C LEU A 131 8.86 7.14 -7.41
N SER A 132 9.08 7.04 -6.11
CA SER A 132 8.75 8.09 -5.14
C SER A 132 9.77 9.25 -5.17
N GLU A 133 10.96 9.02 -5.76
CA GLU A 133 12.06 9.99 -5.86
C GLU A 133 12.63 10.12 -7.27
N LYS A 134 12.20 9.24 -8.20
CA LYS A 134 12.64 9.19 -9.59
C LYS A 134 11.44 9.19 -10.52
N ALA A 135 11.68 9.33 -11.82
CA ALA A 135 10.66 9.20 -12.85
C ALA A 135 11.12 8.25 -13.96
N VAL A 136 10.16 7.62 -14.62
CA VAL A 136 10.35 6.83 -15.83
C VAL A 136 9.29 7.20 -16.87
N LYS A 137 9.61 7.04 -18.13
CA LYS A 137 8.65 7.26 -19.21
C LYS A 137 7.51 6.24 -19.14
N GLY A 138 6.30 6.67 -19.43
CA GLY A 138 5.14 5.78 -19.53
C GLY A 138 4.47 5.40 -18.21
N ALA A 139 4.72 6.16 -17.13
CA ALA A 139 4.13 5.93 -15.81
C ALA A 139 3.79 7.27 -15.10
N PHE A 140 3.25 8.23 -15.83
CA PHE A 140 3.07 9.60 -15.35
C PHE A 140 2.21 9.66 -14.08
N SER A 141 0.98 9.15 -14.14
CA SER A 141 0.05 9.18 -12.98
C SER A 141 0.59 8.42 -11.78
N TYR A 142 1.27 7.29 -12.03
CA TYR A 142 1.87 6.51 -10.96
C TYR A 142 3.03 7.27 -10.28
N VAL A 143 3.93 7.87 -11.06
CA VAL A 143 5.04 8.70 -10.53
C VAL A 143 4.49 9.83 -9.67
N VAL A 144 3.48 10.57 -10.17
CA VAL A 144 2.81 11.63 -9.40
C VAL A 144 2.31 11.10 -8.05
N SER A 145 1.58 9.98 -8.08
CA SER A 145 1.01 9.39 -6.86
C SER A 145 2.06 8.91 -5.87
N LYS A 146 3.18 8.35 -6.35
CA LYS A 146 4.25 7.85 -5.48
C LYS A 146 5.09 8.98 -4.86
N HIS A 147 5.28 10.09 -5.55
CA HIS A 147 5.84 11.31 -4.96
C HIS A 147 4.89 11.90 -3.89
N ALA A 148 3.59 11.89 -4.14
CA ALA A 148 2.59 12.31 -3.16
C ALA A 148 2.65 11.43 -1.89
N GLN A 149 2.80 10.11 -2.01
CA GLN A 149 2.94 9.21 -0.87
C GLN A 149 4.18 9.53 0.00
N LEU A 150 5.30 9.91 -0.60
CA LEU A 150 6.48 10.36 0.15
C LEU A 150 6.16 11.62 0.98
N GLY A 151 5.46 12.59 0.38
CA GLY A 151 4.99 13.78 1.09
C GLY A 151 4.03 13.44 2.22
N MET A 152 3.06 12.55 1.96
CA MET A 152 2.12 12.09 2.99
C MET A 152 2.82 11.42 4.16
N MET A 153 3.77 10.52 3.90
CA MET A 153 4.54 9.86 4.97
C MET A 153 5.29 10.87 5.83
N ARG A 154 5.98 11.83 5.20
CA ARG A 154 6.73 12.87 5.91
C ARG A 154 5.84 13.76 6.77
N ALA A 155 4.69 14.20 6.23
CA ALA A 155 3.71 14.98 6.97
C ALA A 155 3.14 14.19 8.14
N THR A 156 2.69 12.94 7.90
CA THR A 156 2.18 12.05 8.94
C THR A 156 3.20 11.83 10.06
N CYS A 157 4.49 11.71 9.73
CA CYS A 157 5.57 11.61 10.72
C CYS A 157 5.60 12.82 11.66
N GLN A 158 5.47 14.04 11.12
CA GLN A 158 5.46 15.26 11.92
C GLN A 158 4.18 15.37 12.77
N ASP A 159 3.02 15.05 12.19
CA ASP A 159 1.73 15.12 12.89
C ASP A 159 1.63 14.12 14.05
N LEU A 160 2.38 13.01 13.99
CA LEU A 160 2.40 11.96 15.02
C LEU A 160 3.51 12.13 16.07
N MET A 161 4.25 13.23 16.05
CA MET A 161 5.31 13.49 17.05
C MET A 161 4.75 13.37 18.48
N GLY A 162 5.49 12.67 19.33
CA GLY A 162 5.11 12.44 20.74
C GLY A 162 4.06 11.33 20.97
N ARG A 163 3.46 10.77 19.91
CA ARG A 163 2.45 9.70 20.04
C ARG A 163 3.05 8.29 20.12
N GLY A 164 4.36 8.14 19.90
CA GLY A 164 5.01 6.82 19.89
C GLY A 164 4.58 5.94 18.72
N ILE A 165 4.16 6.55 17.59
CA ILE A 165 3.78 5.86 16.35
C ILE A 165 4.87 6.10 15.31
N HIS A 166 5.45 5.02 14.80
CA HIS A 166 6.48 5.08 13.77
C HIS A 166 5.87 5.20 12.37
N THR A 167 6.52 5.97 11.48
CA THR A 167 6.15 6.05 10.07
C THR A 167 7.34 5.73 9.18
N ALA A 168 7.12 4.98 8.11
CA ALA A 168 8.16 4.68 7.13
C ALA A 168 7.59 4.55 5.72
N LEU A 169 8.42 4.90 4.72
CA LEU A 169 8.18 4.61 3.32
C LEU A 169 9.19 3.56 2.85
N ILE A 170 8.71 2.43 2.39
CA ILE A 170 9.51 1.37 1.78
C ILE A 170 9.46 1.60 0.27
N CYS A 171 10.61 1.73 -0.37
CA CYS A 171 10.74 2.00 -1.82
C CYS A 171 11.26 0.75 -2.57
N PRO A 172 10.39 -0.23 -2.88
CA PRO A 172 10.81 -1.39 -3.66
C PRO A 172 11.28 -0.97 -5.06
N GLY A 173 12.26 -1.70 -5.58
CA GLY A 173 12.62 -1.67 -6.99
C GLY A 173 11.70 -2.57 -7.81
N PHE A 174 12.23 -3.16 -8.88
CA PHE A 174 11.48 -4.12 -9.70
C PHE A 174 11.26 -5.42 -8.93
N THR A 175 10.05 -5.56 -8.40
CA THR A 175 9.59 -6.74 -7.65
C THR A 175 8.72 -7.61 -8.54
N ASP A 176 8.94 -8.92 -8.57
CA ASP A 176 8.19 -9.85 -9.41
C ASP A 176 6.76 -10.04 -8.89
N THR A 177 5.88 -9.20 -9.38
CA THR A 177 4.48 -9.12 -9.00
C THR A 177 3.57 -9.14 -10.23
N GLU A 178 2.30 -9.49 -10.03
CA GLU A 178 1.27 -9.37 -11.06
C GLU A 178 1.22 -7.95 -11.66
N MET A 179 1.37 -6.92 -10.83
CA MET A 179 1.39 -5.51 -11.28
C MET A 179 2.55 -5.24 -12.24
N LEU A 180 3.77 -5.67 -11.91
CA LEU A 180 4.93 -5.50 -12.78
C LEU A 180 4.73 -6.26 -14.09
N ARG A 181 4.33 -7.53 -14.01
CA ARG A 181 4.09 -8.39 -15.20
C ARG A 181 3.03 -7.80 -16.13
N ASN A 182 1.95 -7.26 -15.60
CA ASN A 182 0.92 -6.57 -16.37
C ASN A 182 1.43 -5.29 -17.03
N HIS A 183 2.38 -4.59 -16.39
CA HIS A 183 2.94 -3.35 -16.92
C HIS A 183 3.96 -3.59 -18.02
N ILE A 184 4.91 -4.52 -17.83
CA ILE A 184 6.01 -4.78 -18.78
C ILE A 184 5.69 -5.88 -19.81
N GLY A 185 4.65 -6.69 -19.55
CA GLY A 185 4.37 -7.89 -20.33
C GLY A 185 5.27 -9.08 -19.94
N GLN A 186 5.31 -10.08 -20.82
CA GLN A 186 6.11 -11.30 -20.63
C GLN A 186 7.35 -11.35 -21.52
N ASP A 187 7.79 -10.20 -22.05
CA ASP A 187 8.98 -10.13 -22.90
C ASP A 187 10.23 -10.40 -22.06
N GLN A 188 10.88 -11.53 -22.34
CA GLN A 188 12.05 -11.98 -21.61
C GLN A 188 13.22 -10.98 -21.70
N LYS A 189 13.37 -10.27 -22.84
CA LYS A 189 14.43 -9.26 -22.99
C LYS A 189 14.21 -8.06 -22.07
N ILE A 190 12.94 -7.66 -21.88
CA ILE A 190 12.61 -6.57 -20.94
C ILE A 190 12.89 -7.03 -19.51
N ILE A 191 12.50 -8.26 -19.16
CA ILE A 191 12.73 -8.84 -17.83
C ILE A 191 14.24 -8.91 -17.52
N GLU A 192 15.04 -9.37 -18.47
CA GLU A 192 16.52 -9.42 -18.36
C GLU A 192 17.12 -8.03 -18.19
N ALA A 193 16.67 -7.05 -18.99
CA ALA A 193 17.16 -5.69 -18.94
C ALA A 193 16.89 -5.03 -17.58
N ILE A 194 15.66 -5.17 -17.03
CA ILE A 194 15.33 -4.60 -15.73
C ILE A 194 15.96 -5.37 -14.56
N SER A 195 16.16 -6.69 -14.71
CA SER A 195 16.89 -7.51 -13.74
C SER A 195 18.36 -7.09 -13.63
N ALA A 196 18.99 -6.75 -14.75
CA ALA A 196 20.36 -6.24 -14.79
C ALA A 196 20.55 -4.88 -14.10
N MET A 197 19.45 -4.13 -13.87
CA MET A 197 19.48 -2.87 -13.10
C MET A 197 19.55 -3.09 -11.58
N ASN A 198 19.40 -4.32 -11.13
CA ASN A 198 19.49 -4.71 -9.72
C ASN A 198 20.86 -5.37 -9.47
N SER A 199 21.52 -5.03 -8.37
CA SER A 199 22.82 -5.59 -8.00
C SER A 199 22.85 -7.12 -7.89
N PHE A 200 21.69 -7.76 -7.68
CA PHE A 200 21.56 -9.21 -7.62
C PHE A 200 21.27 -9.85 -9.01
N GLY A 201 21.14 -9.05 -10.08
CA GLY A 201 20.86 -9.54 -11.42
C GLY A 201 19.51 -10.25 -11.60
N ARG A 202 18.54 -9.99 -10.70
CA ARG A 202 17.19 -10.58 -10.72
C ARG A 202 16.14 -9.62 -10.23
N LEU A 203 14.89 -9.90 -10.52
CA LEU A 203 13.76 -9.25 -9.83
C LEU A 203 13.77 -9.65 -8.33
N VAL A 204 13.28 -8.76 -7.50
CA VAL A 204 13.13 -9.00 -6.06
C VAL A 204 11.86 -9.79 -5.77
#